data_f24ce15ad28315419fd6451e46d41a9e
#
_entry.id   f24ce15ad28315419fd6451e46d41a9e
#
_cell.length_a   1.000
_cell.length_b   1.000
_cell.length_c   1.000
_cell.angle_alpha   90.00
_cell.angle_beta   90.00
_cell.angle_gamma   90.00
#
_symmetry.space_group_name_H-M   'P 1'
#
loop_
_entity.id
_entity.type
_entity.pdbx_description
1 polymer ?
#
loop_
_entity_poly.entity_id
_entity_poly.type
_entity_poly.pdbx_seq_one_letter_code
_entity_poly.pdbx_strand_id
1 'polypeptide(L)'
;MVIITNIYRPFDGTQRMIESFERHGFEVAVNTIPTGNGAILRGLYESYKRAATGHDTFAYSDAADTYCQRPFDAPKNYLLWSTEKACYPYEDRAALYPFPARLKSPWRYLNNGAYAGPLSLAIEFFERYGLNKLHDQANGQAEAMDAYLQAVKDGFPIKLDYKCELFQSIAFDYDPNQQGHPIHKNGYEGTDFEIKNGLVVNKLTGKTPAILHGNGRTPMQWIYDLK
;
A
#
# COMPACT_ATOMS: atom_id res chain seq x y z
N MET A 1 12.53 0.17 -12.86
CA MET A 1 11.40 -0.06 -11.92
C MET A 1 10.11 0.31 -12.61
N VAL A 2 9.06 -0.47 -12.44
CA VAL A 2 7.72 -0.23 -12.98
C VAL A 2 6.72 -0.05 -11.82
N ILE A 3 5.73 0.84 -12.00
CA ILE A 3 4.57 0.95 -11.11
C ILE A 3 3.48 0.06 -11.67
N ILE A 4 2.92 -0.81 -10.85
CA ILE A 4 1.86 -1.74 -11.25
C ILE A 4 0.58 -1.38 -10.49
N THR A 5 -0.52 -1.28 -11.22
CA THR A 5 -1.84 -1.11 -10.63
C THR A 5 -2.86 -1.97 -11.35
N ASN A 6 -3.87 -2.40 -10.62
CA ASN A 6 -4.99 -3.16 -11.16
C ASN A 6 -6.30 -2.38 -11.02
N ILE A 7 -7.08 -2.37 -12.09
CA ILE A 7 -8.40 -1.74 -12.11
C ILE A 7 -9.44 -2.77 -12.56
N TYR A 8 -10.63 -2.75 -11.98
CA TYR A 8 -11.79 -3.50 -12.47
C TYR A 8 -12.80 -2.59 -13.19
N ARG A 9 -12.66 -1.28 -13.00
CA ARG A 9 -13.37 -0.21 -13.72
C ARG A 9 -12.57 1.09 -13.59
N PRO A 10 -12.72 2.05 -14.51
CA PRO A 10 -12.15 3.37 -14.31
C PRO A 10 -12.75 4.07 -13.09
N PHE A 11 -11.90 4.74 -12.31
CA PHE A 11 -12.26 5.62 -11.21
C PHE A 11 -11.71 7.01 -11.49
N ASP A 12 -12.32 8.04 -10.97
CA ASP A 12 -11.85 9.43 -11.14
C ASP A 12 -10.42 9.63 -10.60
N GLY A 13 -10.06 8.91 -9.54
CA GLY A 13 -8.72 8.95 -8.95
C GLY A 13 -7.65 8.23 -9.78
N THR A 14 -8.02 7.29 -10.66
CA THR A 14 -7.07 6.47 -11.42
C THR A 14 -6.16 7.31 -12.31
N GLN A 15 -6.73 8.24 -13.06
CA GLN A 15 -5.94 9.11 -13.93
C GLN A 15 -4.98 10.00 -13.14
N ARG A 16 -5.44 10.55 -12.01
CA ARG A 16 -4.62 11.40 -11.13
C ARG A 16 -3.48 10.60 -10.48
N MET A 17 -3.73 9.37 -10.11
CA MET A 17 -2.71 8.44 -9.63
C MET A 17 -1.65 8.23 -10.69
N ILE A 18 -2.03 7.84 -11.91
CA ILE A 18 -1.10 7.63 -13.04
C ILE A 18 -0.24 8.87 -13.28
N GLU A 19 -0.88 10.03 -13.47
CA GLU A 19 -0.18 11.29 -13.71
C GLU A 19 0.79 11.67 -12.58
N SER A 20 0.45 11.32 -11.34
CA SER A 20 1.33 11.58 -10.19
C SER A 20 2.64 10.79 -10.27
N PHE A 21 2.61 9.55 -10.74
CA PHE A 21 3.79 8.72 -10.94
C PHE A 21 4.58 9.12 -12.19
N GLU A 22 3.90 9.33 -13.32
CA GLU A 22 4.51 9.73 -14.58
C GLU A 22 5.26 11.05 -14.47
N ARG A 23 4.76 12.00 -13.69
CA ARG A 23 5.42 13.28 -13.39
C ARG A 23 6.81 13.09 -12.78
N HIS A 24 7.03 12.00 -12.09
CA HIS A 24 8.32 11.63 -11.49
C HIS A 24 9.13 10.65 -12.34
N GLY A 25 8.71 10.44 -13.60
CA GLY A 25 9.44 9.61 -14.57
C GLY A 25 9.23 8.11 -14.40
N PHE A 26 8.18 7.67 -13.69
CA PHE A 26 7.86 6.26 -13.57
C PHE A 26 7.00 5.78 -14.75
N GLU A 27 7.31 4.58 -15.24
CA GLU A 27 6.41 3.82 -16.10
C GLU A 27 5.27 3.23 -15.26
N VAL A 28 4.01 3.38 -15.70
CA VAL A 28 2.84 2.85 -15.00
C VAL A 28 2.15 1.78 -15.86
N ALA A 29 2.15 0.56 -15.37
CA ALA A 29 1.45 -0.57 -15.98
C ALA A 29 0.06 -0.74 -15.35
N VAL A 30 -0.98 -0.42 -16.10
CA VAL A 30 -2.38 -0.55 -15.69
C VAL A 30 -2.96 -1.85 -16.25
N ASN A 31 -3.47 -2.71 -15.38
CA ASN A 31 -4.12 -3.95 -15.81
C ASN A 31 -5.61 -3.92 -15.48
N THR A 32 -6.43 -4.28 -16.45
CA THR A 32 -7.86 -4.50 -16.24
C THR A 32 -8.09 -5.93 -15.79
N ILE A 33 -8.80 -6.09 -14.69
CA ILE A 33 -9.09 -7.37 -14.06
C ILE A 33 -10.59 -7.55 -13.79
N PRO A 34 -11.09 -8.77 -13.61
CA PRO A 34 -12.43 -9.01 -13.12
C PRO A 34 -12.65 -8.40 -11.73
N THR A 35 -13.90 -8.17 -11.36
CA THR A 35 -14.26 -7.69 -10.03
C THR A 35 -13.98 -8.74 -8.95
N GLY A 36 -13.60 -8.28 -7.76
CA GLY A 36 -13.37 -9.13 -6.59
C GLY A 36 -11.94 -9.00 -6.04
N ASN A 37 -11.79 -8.98 -4.73
CA ASN A 37 -10.49 -8.76 -4.09
C ASN A 37 -9.49 -9.90 -4.36
N GLY A 38 -9.96 -11.15 -4.40
CA GLY A 38 -9.11 -12.28 -4.78
C GLY A 38 -8.67 -12.21 -6.25
N ALA A 39 -9.53 -11.71 -7.15
CA ALA A 39 -9.19 -11.46 -8.55
C ALA A 39 -8.11 -10.39 -8.68
N ILE A 40 -8.11 -9.37 -7.80
CA ILE A 40 -7.06 -8.33 -7.75
C ILE A 40 -5.70 -8.97 -7.48
N LEU A 41 -5.58 -9.80 -6.44
CA LEU A 41 -4.30 -10.45 -6.10
C LEU A 41 -3.82 -11.42 -7.19
N ARG A 42 -4.71 -12.24 -7.77
CA ARG A 42 -4.33 -13.08 -8.92
C ARG A 42 -3.88 -12.26 -10.13
N GLY A 43 -4.58 -11.17 -10.42
CA GLY A 43 -4.21 -10.24 -11.50
C GLY A 43 -2.86 -9.58 -11.26
N LEU A 44 -2.52 -9.24 -10.02
CA LEU A 44 -1.21 -8.75 -9.63
C LEU A 44 -0.11 -9.77 -9.90
N TYR A 45 -0.33 -11.02 -9.51
CA TYR A 45 0.63 -12.09 -9.78
C TYR A 45 0.95 -12.22 -11.27
N GLU A 46 -0.05 -12.23 -12.15
CA GLU A 46 0.16 -12.25 -13.60
C GLU A 46 0.87 -10.98 -14.11
N SER A 47 0.62 -9.85 -13.48
CA SER A 47 1.30 -8.59 -13.81
C SER A 47 2.78 -8.62 -13.43
N TYR A 48 3.12 -9.20 -12.28
CA TYR A 48 4.52 -9.38 -11.87
C TYR A 48 5.29 -10.26 -12.84
N LYS A 49 4.69 -11.36 -13.29
CA LYS A 49 5.33 -12.25 -14.28
C LYS A 49 5.60 -11.54 -15.60
N ARG A 50 4.63 -10.73 -16.08
CA ARG A 50 4.84 -9.91 -17.29
C ARG A 50 5.92 -8.84 -17.09
N ALA A 51 5.87 -8.11 -15.98
CA ALA A 51 6.83 -7.05 -15.70
C ALA A 51 8.26 -7.58 -15.52
N ALA A 52 8.43 -8.79 -14.99
CA ALA A 52 9.74 -9.40 -14.77
C ALA A 52 10.52 -9.68 -16.07
N THR A 53 9.89 -9.60 -17.25
CA THR A 53 10.58 -9.71 -18.53
C THR A 53 11.39 -8.45 -18.91
N GLY A 54 11.13 -7.31 -18.29
CA GLY A 54 11.77 -6.02 -18.60
C GLY A 54 12.22 -5.21 -17.38
N HIS A 55 11.86 -5.64 -16.17
CA HIS A 55 12.17 -4.91 -14.95
C HIS A 55 12.62 -5.84 -13.82
N ASP A 56 13.51 -5.37 -12.95
CA ASP A 56 13.97 -6.10 -11.76
C ASP A 56 13.12 -5.79 -10.53
N THR A 57 12.60 -4.56 -10.44
CA THR A 57 11.85 -4.06 -9.29
C THR A 57 10.54 -3.41 -9.71
N PHE A 58 9.62 -3.37 -8.77
CA PHE A 58 8.29 -2.77 -8.95
C PHE A 58 7.86 -1.99 -7.71
N ALA A 59 6.82 -1.18 -7.85
CA ALA A 59 5.92 -0.80 -6.78
C ALA A 59 4.49 -1.07 -7.22
N TYR A 60 3.70 -1.67 -6.33
CA TYR A 60 2.25 -1.74 -6.46
C TYR A 60 1.61 -0.55 -5.76
N SER A 61 0.55 -0.04 -6.33
CA SER A 61 -0.24 1.06 -5.80
C SER A 61 -1.70 0.90 -6.19
N ASP A 62 -2.62 1.03 -5.22
CA ASP A 62 -4.05 1.04 -5.49
C ASP A 62 -4.42 2.16 -6.46
N ALA A 63 -5.36 1.89 -7.38
CA ALA A 63 -5.60 2.73 -8.55
C ALA A 63 -6.36 4.02 -8.25
N ALA A 64 -7.16 4.07 -7.20
CA ALA A 64 -8.16 5.12 -7.03
C ALA A 64 -7.81 6.19 -6.00
N ASP A 65 -7.01 5.83 -5.00
CA ASP A 65 -6.80 6.59 -3.78
C ASP A 65 -5.34 6.68 -3.35
N THR A 66 -4.43 6.59 -4.31
CA THR A 66 -3.01 6.80 -4.08
C THR A 66 -2.45 7.98 -4.87
N TYR A 67 -1.35 8.54 -4.38
CA TYR A 67 -0.68 9.67 -4.99
C TYR A 67 0.82 9.60 -4.73
N CYS A 68 1.61 9.74 -5.80
CA CYS A 68 3.06 9.85 -5.73
C CYS A 68 3.46 11.32 -5.60
N GLN A 69 4.05 11.70 -4.48
CA GLN A 69 4.44 13.09 -4.24
C GLN A 69 5.92 13.38 -4.48
N ARG A 70 6.75 12.36 -4.60
CA ARG A 70 8.19 12.49 -4.93
C ARG A 70 8.75 11.23 -5.53
N PRO A 71 9.88 11.30 -6.28
CA PRO A 71 10.57 10.11 -6.77
C PRO A 71 11.11 9.25 -5.63
N PHE A 72 11.29 7.95 -5.91
CA PHE A 72 11.80 6.97 -4.96
C PHE A 72 12.44 5.77 -5.67
N ASP A 73 13.18 4.96 -4.92
CA ASP A 73 13.69 3.66 -5.34
C ASP A 73 13.01 2.54 -4.55
N ALA A 74 12.66 1.46 -5.23
CA ALA A 74 12.17 0.26 -4.55
C ALA A 74 13.33 -0.47 -3.86
N PRO A 75 13.08 -1.15 -2.72
CA PRO A 75 14.08 -2.03 -2.12
C PRO A 75 14.54 -3.13 -3.10
N LYS A 76 15.84 -3.47 -3.05
CA LYS A 76 16.42 -4.47 -3.95
C LYS A 76 16.52 -5.88 -3.37
N ASN A 77 16.39 -6.02 -2.04
CA ASN A 77 16.68 -7.27 -1.34
C ASN A 77 15.53 -7.78 -0.45
N TYR A 78 14.39 -7.08 -0.41
CA TYR A 78 13.21 -7.46 0.36
C TYR A 78 11.96 -6.79 -0.20
N LEU A 79 10.80 -7.35 0.13
CA LEU A 79 9.53 -6.69 -0.09
C LEU A 79 9.24 -5.73 1.07
N LEU A 80 8.88 -4.48 0.76
CA LEU A 80 8.47 -3.47 1.72
C LEU A 80 6.98 -3.19 1.55
N TRP A 81 6.19 -3.45 2.57
CA TRP A 81 4.75 -3.21 2.59
C TRP A 81 4.38 -1.93 3.31
N SER A 82 3.36 -1.24 2.81
CA SER A 82 2.71 -0.13 3.50
C SER A 82 2.13 -0.57 4.84
N THR A 83 1.98 0.40 5.73
CA THR A 83 1.40 0.18 7.07
C THR A 83 0.23 1.11 7.35
N GLU A 84 -0.68 0.63 8.19
CA GLU A 84 -1.79 1.39 8.73
C GLU A 84 -1.88 1.28 10.26
N LYS A 85 -2.72 2.12 10.89
CA LYS A 85 -2.86 2.16 12.34
C LYS A 85 -3.76 1.06 12.89
N ALA A 86 -4.72 0.57 12.11
CA ALA A 86 -5.67 -0.46 12.50
C ALA A 86 -5.22 -1.85 12.02
N CYS A 87 -5.43 -2.88 12.82
CA CYS A 87 -5.26 -4.27 12.40
C CYS A 87 -6.55 -4.76 11.72
N TYR A 88 -6.75 -4.33 10.49
CA TYR A 88 -7.96 -4.64 9.73
C TYR A 88 -7.71 -5.82 8.76
N PRO A 89 -8.65 -6.76 8.55
CA PRO A 89 -10.00 -6.81 9.17
C PRO A 89 -10.05 -7.60 10.50
N TYR A 90 -8.93 -8.15 10.98
CA TYR A 90 -8.90 -9.06 12.13
C TYR A 90 -8.06 -8.47 13.27
N GLU A 91 -8.72 -7.76 14.20
CA GLU A 91 -8.06 -7.10 15.33
C GLU A 91 -7.36 -8.08 16.29
N ASP A 92 -7.87 -9.30 16.42
CA ASP A 92 -7.29 -10.37 17.23
C ASP A 92 -5.89 -10.77 16.78
N ARG A 93 -5.52 -10.50 15.53
CA ARG A 93 -4.19 -10.75 14.99
C ARG A 93 -3.15 -9.69 15.33
N ALA A 94 -3.55 -8.59 15.93
CA ALA A 94 -2.65 -7.50 16.30
C ALA A 94 -1.47 -7.99 17.17
N ALA A 95 -1.71 -8.96 18.08
CA ALA A 95 -0.68 -9.55 18.93
C ALA A 95 0.34 -10.43 18.19
N LEU A 96 0.05 -10.83 16.95
CA LEU A 96 0.92 -11.68 16.13
C LEU A 96 1.99 -10.89 15.35
N TYR A 97 1.83 -9.57 15.27
CA TYR A 97 2.78 -8.73 14.54
C TYR A 97 4.08 -8.53 15.30
N PRO A 98 5.24 -8.75 14.66
CA PRO A 98 6.55 -8.59 15.31
C PRO A 98 6.96 -7.12 15.36
N PHE A 99 6.49 -6.39 16.36
CA PHE A 99 6.88 -4.99 16.50
C PHE A 99 8.28 -4.85 17.09
N PRO A 100 9.15 -4.01 16.49
CA PRO A 100 10.40 -3.64 17.12
C PRO A 100 10.15 -3.00 18.49
N ALA A 101 10.86 -3.45 19.55
CA ALA A 101 10.64 -3.03 20.94
C ALA A 101 10.69 -1.51 21.17
N ARG A 102 11.38 -0.77 20.29
CA ARG A 102 11.53 0.69 20.37
C ARG A 102 10.67 1.45 19.36
N LEU A 103 9.74 0.76 18.67
CA LEU A 103 8.88 1.39 17.69
C LEU A 103 7.90 2.34 18.39
N LYS A 104 8.00 3.64 18.07
CA LYS A 104 7.06 4.65 18.54
C LYS A 104 5.96 4.98 17.52
N SER A 105 6.09 4.49 16.28
CA SER A 105 5.12 4.74 15.22
C SER A 105 3.79 4.03 15.50
N PRO A 106 2.63 4.69 15.30
CA PRO A 106 1.34 4.04 15.36
C PRO A 106 1.01 3.22 14.11
N TRP A 107 1.72 3.41 13.00
CA TRP A 107 1.59 2.61 11.78
C TRP A 107 2.29 1.27 11.96
N ARG A 108 1.52 0.25 12.30
CA ARG A 108 2.05 -1.03 12.79
C ARG A 108 1.60 -2.23 12.00
N TYR A 109 0.47 -2.12 11.31
CA TYR A 109 -0.20 -3.24 10.68
C TYR A 109 -0.10 -3.13 9.18
N LEU A 110 -0.05 -4.27 8.50
CA LEU A 110 0.02 -4.31 7.05
C LEU A 110 -1.19 -3.62 6.42
N ASN A 111 -0.92 -2.77 5.43
CA ASN A 111 -1.91 -2.23 4.51
C ASN A 111 -1.58 -2.73 3.09
N ASN A 112 -2.53 -3.39 2.44
CA ASN A 112 -2.31 -4.03 1.15
C ASN A 112 -2.44 -3.08 -0.06
N GLY A 113 -2.68 -1.80 0.15
CA GLY A 113 -2.88 -0.84 -0.94
C GLY A 113 -1.58 -0.31 -1.57
N ALA A 114 -0.41 -0.56 -0.96
CA ALA A 114 0.87 -0.22 -1.57
C ALA A 114 2.03 -1.06 -1.02
N TYR A 115 2.91 -1.53 -1.90
CA TYR A 115 4.15 -2.21 -1.54
C TYR A 115 5.15 -2.22 -2.71
N ALA A 116 6.43 -2.45 -2.43
CA ALA A 116 7.49 -2.40 -3.43
C ALA A 116 8.59 -3.40 -3.13
N GLY A 117 9.37 -3.75 -4.16
CA GLY A 117 10.54 -4.60 -4.03
C GLY A 117 10.96 -5.29 -5.32
N PRO A 118 11.74 -6.37 -5.23
CA PRO A 118 12.10 -7.19 -6.36
C PRO A 118 10.90 -7.97 -6.91
N LEU A 119 10.71 -7.98 -8.22
CA LEU A 119 9.67 -8.78 -8.89
C LEU A 119 9.81 -10.28 -8.61
N SER A 120 11.03 -10.80 -8.57
CA SER A 120 11.28 -12.20 -8.24
C SER A 120 10.76 -12.58 -6.84
N LEU A 121 10.98 -11.72 -5.85
CA LEU A 121 10.45 -11.94 -4.50
C LEU A 121 8.93 -11.82 -4.42
N ALA A 122 8.33 -10.91 -5.20
CA ALA A 122 6.87 -10.81 -5.25
C ALA A 122 6.24 -12.06 -5.85
N ILE A 123 6.79 -12.58 -6.95
CA ILE A 123 6.33 -13.82 -7.58
C ILE A 123 6.44 -14.98 -6.58
N GLU A 124 7.62 -15.17 -5.96
CA GLU A 124 7.85 -16.22 -4.96
C GLU A 124 6.89 -16.10 -3.77
N PHE A 125 6.67 -14.88 -3.24
CA PHE A 125 5.75 -14.63 -2.13
C PHE A 125 4.32 -15.04 -2.47
N PHE A 126 3.82 -14.65 -3.63
CA PHE A 126 2.47 -15.00 -4.08
C PHE A 126 2.28 -16.50 -4.30
N GLU A 127 3.27 -17.17 -4.85
CA GLU A 127 3.25 -18.64 -5.06
C GLU A 127 3.33 -19.39 -3.73
N ARG A 128 4.28 -19.02 -2.87
CA ARG A 128 4.58 -19.72 -1.62
C ARG A 128 3.43 -19.61 -0.61
N TYR A 129 2.78 -18.46 -0.56
CA TYR A 129 1.69 -18.20 0.39
C TYR A 129 0.30 -18.26 -0.26
N GLY A 130 0.17 -18.72 -1.49
CA GLY A 130 -1.08 -19.06 -2.14
C GLY A 130 -1.91 -17.87 -2.64
N LEU A 131 -1.37 -16.65 -2.66
CA LEU A 131 -2.10 -15.45 -3.10
C LEU A 131 -2.45 -15.48 -4.60
N ASN A 132 -1.72 -16.26 -5.37
CA ASN A 132 -1.97 -16.48 -6.80
C ASN A 132 -3.14 -17.44 -7.10
N LYS A 133 -3.75 -18.06 -6.08
CA LYS A 133 -4.81 -19.07 -6.21
C LYS A 133 -6.10 -18.72 -5.47
N LEU A 134 -6.21 -17.53 -4.95
CA LEU A 134 -7.38 -17.09 -4.18
C LEU A 134 -8.66 -17.12 -5.03
N HIS A 135 -9.78 -17.46 -4.42
CA HIS A 135 -11.08 -17.31 -5.05
C HIS A 135 -11.51 -15.83 -5.09
N ASP A 136 -12.43 -15.46 -5.98
CA ASP A 136 -12.82 -14.06 -6.21
C ASP A 136 -13.36 -13.33 -4.98
N GLN A 137 -14.03 -14.06 -4.09
CA GLN A 137 -14.63 -13.52 -2.86
C GLN A 137 -13.65 -13.45 -1.69
N ALA A 138 -12.38 -13.84 -1.86
CA ALA A 138 -11.37 -13.72 -0.81
C ALA A 138 -11.17 -12.26 -0.39
N ASN A 139 -10.99 -12.02 0.91
CA ASN A 139 -10.63 -10.70 1.39
C ASN A 139 -9.13 -10.46 1.19
N GLY A 140 -8.76 -9.68 0.17
CA GLY A 140 -7.37 -9.48 -0.21
C GLY A 140 -6.49 -8.88 0.91
N GLN A 141 -7.06 -8.01 1.77
CA GLN A 141 -6.34 -7.46 2.92
C GLN A 141 -6.05 -8.55 3.96
N ALA A 142 -7.05 -9.40 4.26
CA ALA A 142 -6.92 -10.50 5.22
C ALA A 142 -5.90 -11.54 4.75
N GLU A 143 -6.00 -11.95 3.49
CA GLU A 143 -5.11 -12.95 2.90
C GLU A 143 -3.66 -12.44 2.83
N ALA A 144 -3.45 -11.18 2.47
CA ALA A 144 -2.12 -10.56 2.49
C ALA A 144 -1.55 -10.48 3.91
N MET A 145 -2.39 -10.19 4.91
CA MET A 145 -1.98 -10.17 6.32
C MET A 145 -1.54 -11.55 6.80
N ASP A 146 -2.31 -12.61 6.49
CA ASP A 146 -1.95 -13.98 6.86
C ASP A 146 -0.68 -14.45 6.18
N ALA A 147 -0.55 -14.15 4.88
CA ALA A 147 0.66 -14.43 4.13
C ALA A 147 1.88 -13.71 4.72
N TYR A 148 1.75 -12.44 5.10
CA TYR A 148 2.81 -11.68 5.76
C TYR A 148 3.23 -12.32 7.10
N LEU A 149 2.27 -12.61 7.97
CA LEU A 149 2.55 -13.21 9.29
C LEU A 149 3.25 -14.58 9.16
N GLN A 150 2.86 -15.38 8.18
CA GLN A 150 3.53 -16.64 7.90
C GLN A 150 4.93 -16.42 7.31
N ALA A 151 5.08 -15.48 6.37
CA ALA A 151 6.36 -15.15 5.75
C ALA A 151 7.40 -14.69 6.76
N VAL A 152 6.99 -13.89 7.76
CA VAL A 152 7.88 -13.49 8.86
C VAL A 152 8.36 -14.69 9.68
N LYS A 153 7.47 -15.63 10.00
CA LYS A 153 7.83 -16.87 10.72
C LYS A 153 8.82 -17.73 9.92
N ASP A 154 8.66 -17.76 8.62
CA ASP A 154 9.52 -18.50 7.69
C ASP A 154 10.86 -17.82 7.41
N GLY A 155 11.08 -16.60 7.90
CA GLY A 155 12.27 -15.80 7.61
C GLY A 155 12.33 -15.28 6.16
N PHE A 156 11.19 -15.17 5.48
CA PHE A 156 11.11 -14.59 4.14
C PHE A 156 11.52 -13.10 4.16
N PRO A 157 12.22 -12.59 3.14
CA PRO A 157 12.70 -11.21 3.13
C PRO A 157 11.56 -10.20 2.87
N ILE A 158 10.73 -9.97 3.86
CA ILE A 158 9.61 -9.05 3.87
C ILE A 158 9.66 -8.13 5.09
N LYS A 159 9.25 -6.86 4.92
CA LYS A 159 9.23 -5.86 5.98
C LYS A 159 8.00 -4.97 5.87
N LEU A 160 7.63 -4.35 6.98
CA LEU A 160 6.66 -3.26 7.02
C LEU A 160 7.37 -1.91 7.14
N ASP A 161 6.84 -0.91 6.44
CA ASP A 161 7.35 0.47 6.49
C ASP A 161 6.84 1.22 7.73
N TYR A 162 7.24 0.76 8.90
CA TYR A 162 6.81 1.34 10.19
C TYR A 162 7.14 2.83 10.34
N LYS A 163 8.12 3.32 9.60
CA LYS A 163 8.53 4.73 9.66
C LYS A 163 7.86 5.59 8.62
N CYS A 164 7.07 5.00 7.74
CA CYS A 164 6.44 5.69 6.61
C CYS A 164 7.47 6.45 5.76
N GLU A 165 8.59 5.79 5.45
CA GLU A 165 9.66 6.37 4.63
C GLU A 165 9.27 6.37 3.15
N LEU A 166 8.61 5.32 2.69
CA LEU A 166 8.17 5.14 1.32
C LEU A 166 6.65 5.30 1.20
N PHE A 167 5.89 4.68 2.09
CA PHE A 167 4.43 4.63 2.05
C PHE A 167 3.81 5.31 3.26
N GLN A 168 2.69 5.99 3.04
CA GLN A 168 1.89 6.57 4.10
C GLN A 168 0.41 6.30 3.87
N SER A 169 -0.19 5.46 4.70
CA SER A 169 -1.63 5.38 4.80
C SER A 169 -2.16 6.59 5.59
N ILE A 170 -3.14 7.27 5.04
CA ILE A 170 -3.69 8.53 5.54
C ILE A 170 -5.14 8.42 6.00
N ALA A 171 -5.61 7.22 6.29
CA ALA A 171 -6.81 7.05 7.07
C ALA A 171 -6.53 7.52 8.50
N PHE A 172 -7.25 8.51 8.95
CA PHE A 172 -6.88 9.24 10.15
C PHE A 172 -7.48 8.66 11.41
N ASP A 173 -8.75 8.64 11.57
CA ASP A 173 -9.36 8.16 12.78
C ASP A 173 -10.22 6.92 12.52
N TYR A 174 -9.90 5.87 13.21
CA TYR A 174 -10.77 4.73 13.33
C TYR A 174 -11.79 5.05 14.42
N ASP A 175 -13.05 5.26 14.04
CA ASP A 175 -14.17 5.29 14.97
C ASP A 175 -14.75 3.88 15.03
N PRO A 176 -14.52 3.13 16.13
CA PRO A 176 -15.06 1.77 16.28
C PRO A 176 -16.58 1.71 16.25
N ASN A 177 -17.27 2.84 16.52
CA ASN A 177 -18.73 2.93 16.50
C ASN A 177 -19.31 3.12 15.09
N GLN A 178 -18.48 3.32 14.08
CA GLN A 178 -18.89 3.54 12.69
C GLN A 178 -18.53 2.38 11.77
N GLN A 179 -18.59 1.15 12.25
CA GLN A 179 -18.41 -0.09 11.48
C GLN A 179 -17.11 -0.12 10.65
N GLY A 180 -16.01 0.34 11.24
CA GLY A 180 -14.69 0.19 10.63
C GLY A 180 -14.36 1.16 9.50
N HIS A 181 -15.10 2.23 9.33
CA HIS A 181 -14.77 3.27 8.37
C HIS A 181 -14.18 4.50 9.05
N PRO A 182 -12.92 4.83 8.78
CA PRO A 182 -12.36 6.10 9.24
C PRO A 182 -13.12 7.25 8.58
N ILE A 183 -13.62 8.19 9.40
CA ILE A 183 -14.30 9.37 8.89
C ILE A 183 -13.43 10.59 9.17
N HIS A 184 -13.13 11.31 8.09
CA HIS A 184 -12.48 12.60 8.20
C HIS A 184 -13.43 13.69 7.84
N LYS A 185 -13.66 14.57 8.79
CA LYS A 185 -14.42 15.78 8.54
C LYS A 185 -13.55 16.89 7.93
N ASN A 186 -12.24 16.89 8.18
CA ASN A 186 -11.40 18.07 7.95
C ASN A 186 -10.07 17.80 7.24
N GLY A 187 -9.98 16.76 6.41
CA GLY A 187 -8.74 16.46 5.70
C GLY A 187 -7.61 16.11 6.69
N TYR A 188 -6.49 16.82 6.58
CA TYR A 188 -5.30 16.60 7.42
C TYR A 188 -5.26 17.46 8.70
N GLU A 189 -6.23 18.35 8.93
CA GLU A 189 -6.23 19.25 10.08
C GLU A 189 -6.32 18.49 11.40
N GLY A 190 -5.44 18.83 12.32
CA GLY A 190 -5.33 18.20 13.64
C GLY A 190 -4.76 16.79 13.63
N THR A 191 -4.23 16.33 12.50
CA THR A 191 -3.72 14.97 12.32
C THR A 191 -2.21 14.89 12.53
N ASP A 192 -1.66 13.73 12.24
CA ASP A 192 -0.24 13.43 12.29
C ASP A 192 0.56 14.00 11.11
N PHE A 193 -0.08 14.76 10.24
CA PHE A 193 0.53 15.27 9.02
C PHE A 193 0.60 16.81 9.02
N GLU A 194 1.55 17.31 8.23
CA GLU A 194 1.67 18.71 7.88
C GLU A 194 2.10 18.83 6.41
N ILE A 195 1.85 19.97 5.80
CA ILE A 195 2.33 20.27 4.46
C ILE A 195 3.55 21.18 4.58
N LYS A 196 4.69 20.73 4.01
CA LYS A 196 5.92 21.51 3.89
C LYS A 196 6.38 21.50 2.43
N ASN A 197 6.54 22.68 1.85
CA ASN A 197 6.99 22.83 0.46
C ASN A 197 6.15 22.01 -0.54
N GLY A 198 4.84 21.99 -0.37
CA GLY A 198 3.94 21.21 -1.22
C GLY A 198 3.92 19.69 -0.99
N LEU A 199 4.63 19.19 0.01
CA LEU A 199 4.71 17.78 0.34
C LEU A 199 4.07 17.47 1.70
N VAL A 200 3.40 16.35 1.80
CA VAL A 200 2.87 15.81 3.07
C VAL A 200 4.03 15.22 3.87
N VAL A 201 4.19 15.68 5.09
CA VAL A 201 5.19 15.22 6.05
C VAL A 201 4.50 14.56 7.23
N ASN A 202 4.94 13.40 7.62
CA ASN A 202 4.48 12.73 8.83
C ASN A 202 5.18 13.33 10.05
N LYS A 203 4.42 14.00 10.91
CA LYS A 203 4.95 14.69 12.10
C LYS A 203 5.53 13.75 13.15
N LEU A 204 4.99 12.53 13.27
CA LEU A 204 5.40 11.56 14.29
C LEU A 204 6.70 10.83 13.89
N THR A 205 6.89 10.59 12.62
CA THR A 205 8.10 9.91 12.11
C THR A 205 9.14 10.87 11.57
N GLY A 206 8.76 12.12 11.29
CA GLY A 206 9.59 13.14 10.65
C GLY A 206 9.91 12.83 9.18
N LYS A 207 9.16 11.92 8.55
CA LYS A 207 9.40 11.48 7.18
C LYS A 207 8.47 12.15 6.17
N THR A 208 8.99 12.29 4.95
CA THR A 208 8.22 12.70 3.78
C THR A 208 8.04 11.44 2.91
N PRO A 209 6.94 10.71 3.02
CA PRO A 209 6.73 9.48 2.25
C PRO A 209 6.70 9.78 0.75
N ALA A 210 6.98 8.78 -0.08
CA ALA A 210 6.89 8.98 -1.53
C ALA A 210 5.48 8.75 -2.06
N ILE A 211 4.78 7.77 -1.49
CA ILE A 211 3.44 7.37 -1.89
C ILE A 211 2.47 7.58 -0.73
N LEU A 212 1.42 8.33 -0.99
CA LEU A 212 0.29 8.56 -0.08
C LEU A 212 -0.87 7.66 -0.49
N HIS A 213 -1.51 7.01 0.46
CA HIS A 213 -2.65 6.13 0.22
C HIS A 213 -3.82 6.50 1.13
N GLY A 214 -4.92 6.94 0.53
CA GLY A 214 -6.17 7.30 1.22
C GLY A 214 -7.04 6.09 1.51
N ASN A 215 -6.50 5.11 2.25
CA ASN A 215 -7.23 3.89 2.55
C ASN A 215 -8.59 4.16 3.24
N GLY A 216 -9.56 3.28 3.01
CA GLY A 216 -10.84 3.30 3.73
C GLY A 216 -11.78 4.46 3.40
N ARG A 217 -11.85 4.93 2.16
CA ARG A 217 -12.68 6.06 1.70
C ARG A 217 -12.21 7.45 2.17
N THR A 218 -10.95 7.57 2.53
CA THR A 218 -10.37 8.87 2.88
C THR A 218 -10.48 9.83 1.69
N PRO A 219 -10.98 11.06 1.86
CA PRO A 219 -11.00 12.04 0.80
C PRO A 219 -9.59 12.40 0.35
N MET A 220 -9.29 12.21 -0.95
CA MET A 220 -7.97 12.48 -1.53
C MET A 220 -7.86 13.85 -2.20
N GLN A 221 -8.96 14.59 -2.36
CA GLN A 221 -8.97 15.84 -3.13
C GLN A 221 -7.92 16.85 -2.64
N TRP A 222 -7.77 16.99 -1.33
CA TRP A 222 -6.79 17.91 -0.75
C TRP A 222 -5.33 17.54 -1.08
N ILE A 223 -5.04 16.26 -1.30
CA ILE A 223 -3.71 15.78 -1.75
C ILE A 223 -3.51 16.11 -3.23
N TYR A 224 -4.54 15.87 -4.03
CA TYR A 224 -4.48 16.17 -5.45
C TYR A 224 -4.34 17.68 -5.75
N ASP A 225 -4.76 18.53 -4.83
CA ASP A 225 -4.66 19.99 -4.92
C ASP A 225 -3.28 20.52 -4.46
N LEU A 226 -2.39 19.67 -3.93
CA LEU A 226 -1.01 20.05 -3.62
C LEU A 226 -0.25 20.37 -4.90
N LYS A 227 0.30 21.59 -4.96
CA LYS A 227 1.08 22.08 -6.12
C LYS A 227 2.57 22.09 -5.83
#